data_2ecdee105863926f75dd768ce7d448b0
#
_entry.id   2ecdee105863926f75dd768ce7d448b0
#
_cell.length_a   1.000
_cell.length_b   1.000
_cell.length_c   1.000
_cell.angle_alpha   90.00
_cell.angle_beta   90.00
_cell.angle_gamma   90.00
#
_symmetry.space_group_name_H-M   'P 1'
#
loop_
_entity.id
_entity.type
_entity.pdbx_description
1 polymer ?
#
loop_
_entity_poly.entity_id
_entity_poly.type
_entity_poly.pdbx_seq_one_letter_code
_entity_poly.pdbx_strand_id
1 'polypeptide(L)' 'MQLNQGQMAKAIKVLQLNIAMCPNEYSTYQSLGEAFMNAGNKKLAIKNYEKTLQLNPANVKAAKILEQLKTN' A
#
# COMPACT_ATOMS: atom_id res chain seq x y z
N MET A 1 2.72 -15.83 -5.02
CA MET A 1 2.15 -16.60 -3.91
C MET A 1 1.37 -15.66 -3.01
N GLN A 2 0.14 -16.01 -2.69
CA GLN A 2 -0.68 -15.16 -1.82
C GLN A 2 -0.42 -15.50 -0.37
N LEU A 3 -0.29 -14.48 0.45
CA LEU A 3 -0.14 -14.64 1.89
C LEU A 3 -1.50 -14.98 2.51
N ASN A 4 -1.51 -15.80 3.56
CA ASN A 4 -2.74 -16.01 4.33
C ASN A 4 -3.03 -14.76 5.18
N GLN A 5 -4.22 -14.71 5.79
CA GLN A 5 -4.63 -13.52 6.53
C GLN A 5 -3.72 -13.21 7.71
N GLY A 6 -3.23 -14.24 8.40
CA GLY A 6 -2.30 -14.05 9.51
C GLY A 6 -0.97 -13.45 9.07
N GLN A 7 -0.45 -13.94 7.94
CA GLN A 7 0.80 -13.40 7.39
C GLN A 7 0.62 -11.99 6.87
N MET A 8 -0.52 -11.69 6.26
CA MET A 8 -0.83 -10.33 5.79
C MET A 8 -0.95 -9.36 6.96
N ALA A 9 -1.59 -9.77 8.04
CA ALA A 9 -1.72 -8.93 9.22
C ALA A 9 -0.35 -8.60 9.81
N LYS A 10 0.55 -9.57 9.88
CA LYS A 10 1.91 -9.36 10.37
C LYS A 10 2.69 -8.42 9.46
N ALA A 11 2.58 -8.62 8.14
CA ALA A 11 3.27 -7.77 7.17
C ALA A 11 2.78 -6.32 7.27
N ILE A 12 1.48 -6.12 7.39
CA ILE A 12 0.89 -4.80 7.55
C ILE A 12 1.42 -4.13 8.82
N LYS A 13 1.47 -4.88 9.91
CA LYS A 13 1.94 -4.35 11.19
C LYS A 13 3.40 -3.90 11.11
N VAL A 14 4.26 -4.71 10.49
CA VAL A 14 5.67 -4.37 10.29
C VAL A 14 5.81 -3.11 9.43
N LEU A 15 5.02 -3.01 8.36
CA LEU A 15 5.05 -1.84 7.48
C LEU A 15 4.58 -0.59 8.20
N GLN A 16 3.56 -0.72 9.06
CA GLN A 16 3.08 0.42 9.85
C GLN A 16 4.14 0.89 10.85
N LEU A 17 4.89 -0.03 11.44
CA LEU A 17 6.02 0.33 12.30
C LEU A 17 7.10 1.06 11.51
N ASN A 18 7.36 0.62 10.29
CA ASN A 18 8.32 1.26 9.41
C ASN A 18 7.92 2.70 9.10
N ILE A 19 6.63 2.93 8.88
CA ILE A 19 6.12 4.28 8.66
C ILE A 19 6.34 5.16 9.89
N ALA A 20 6.15 4.62 11.09
CA ALA A 20 6.38 5.37 12.32
C ALA A 20 7.84 5.81 12.45
N MET A 21 8.77 5.00 11.95
CA MET A 21 10.20 5.30 12.00
C MET A 21 10.65 6.15 10.80
N CYS A 22 10.09 5.90 9.62
CA CYS A 22 10.46 6.57 8.37
C CYS A 22 9.19 6.99 7.61
N PRO A 23 8.53 8.08 8.04
CA PRO A 23 7.22 8.46 7.49
C PRO A 23 7.25 8.92 6.03
N ASN A 24 8.43 9.24 5.49
CA ASN A 24 8.54 9.73 4.11
C ASN A 24 9.00 8.65 3.14
N GLU A 25 8.93 7.40 3.53
CA GLU A 25 9.36 6.27 2.70
C GLU A 25 8.19 5.82 1.81
N TYR A 26 8.16 6.30 0.55
CA TYR A 26 7.05 5.97 -0.36
C TYR A 26 6.94 4.47 -0.62
N SER A 27 8.06 3.74 -0.64
CA SER A 27 8.05 2.30 -0.89
C SER A 27 7.29 1.54 0.20
N THR A 28 7.33 2.02 1.43
CA THR A 28 6.57 1.42 2.54
C THR A 28 5.07 1.59 2.31
N TYR A 29 4.64 2.78 1.90
CA TYR A 29 3.23 3.02 1.59
C TYR A 29 2.76 2.20 0.40
N GLN A 30 3.60 2.03 -0.61
CA GLN A 30 3.29 1.19 -1.76
C GLN A 30 3.11 -0.26 -1.33
N SER A 31 3.99 -0.76 -0.49
CA SER A 31 3.89 -2.13 0.05
C SER A 31 2.64 -2.31 0.88
N LEU A 32 2.26 -1.31 1.68
CA LEU A 32 1.01 -1.33 2.44
C LEU A 32 -0.20 -1.36 1.51
N GLY A 33 -0.18 -0.54 0.47
CA GLY A 33 -1.27 -0.55 -0.52
C GLY A 33 -1.46 -1.92 -1.13
N GLU A 34 -0.36 -2.57 -1.50
CA GLU A 34 -0.38 -3.91 -2.06
C GLU A 34 -0.91 -4.93 -1.04
N ALA A 35 -0.46 -4.83 0.21
CA ALA A 35 -0.92 -5.74 1.27
C ALA A 35 -2.41 -5.59 1.52
N PHE A 36 -2.92 -4.36 1.59
CA PHE A 36 -4.35 -4.13 1.77
C PHE A 36 -5.16 -4.60 0.57
N MET A 37 -4.62 -4.44 -0.64
CA MET A 37 -5.28 -4.94 -1.85
C MET A 37 -5.40 -6.46 -1.81
N ASN A 38 -4.34 -7.15 -1.41
CA ASN A 38 -4.36 -8.61 -1.27
C ASN A 38 -5.29 -9.07 -0.15
N ALA A 39 -5.47 -8.25 0.88
CA ALA A 39 -6.40 -8.54 1.97
C ALA A 39 -7.85 -8.22 1.63
N GLY A 40 -8.10 -7.65 0.45
CA GLY A 40 -9.44 -7.26 0.04
C GLY A 40 -9.91 -5.93 0.61
N ASN A 41 -9.01 -5.15 1.21
CA ASN A 41 -9.35 -3.85 1.77
C ASN A 41 -9.03 -2.75 0.77
N LYS A 42 -9.93 -2.56 -0.17
CA LYS A 42 -9.76 -1.63 -1.27
C LYS A 42 -9.61 -0.18 -0.79
N LYS A 43 -10.38 0.22 0.20
CA LYS A 43 -10.34 1.58 0.74
C LYS A 43 -8.95 1.95 1.25
N LEU A 44 -8.36 1.09 2.08
CA LEU A 44 -7.04 1.35 2.64
C LEU A 44 -5.95 1.21 1.58
N ALA A 45 -6.14 0.32 0.60
CA ALA A 45 -5.21 0.20 -0.51
C ALA A 45 -5.15 1.51 -1.29
N ILE A 46 -6.30 2.09 -1.61
CA ILE A 46 -6.37 3.38 -2.32
C ILE A 46 -5.65 4.45 -1.51
N LYS A 47 -5.91 4.52 -0.22
CA LYS A 47 -5.33 5.54 0.65
C LYS A 47 -3.80 5.45 0.65
N ASN A 48 -3.26 4.25 0.73
CA ASN A 48 -1.81 4.05 0.76
C ASN A 48 -1.16 4.31 -0.60
N TYR A 49 -1.81 3.93 -1.70
CA TYR A 49 -1.30 4.27 -3.03
C TYR A 49 -1.36 5.78 -3.29
N GLU A 50 -2.39 6.46 -2.80
CA GLU A 50 -2.44 7.92 -2.89
C GLU A 50 -1.27 8.56 -2.14
N LYS A 51 -0.96 8.04 -0.97
CA LYS A 51 0.20 8.53 -0.19
C LYS A 51 1.51 8.25 -0.93
N THR A 52 1.62 7.09 -1.57
CA THR A 52 2.79 6.75 -2.38
C THR A 52 3.00 7.79 -3.47
N LEU A 53 1.94 8.18 -4.18
CA LEU A 53 2.03 9.17 -5.23
C LEU A 53 2.28 10.58 -4.70
N GLN A 54 1.80 10.88 -3.50
CA GLN A 54 2.05 12.15 -2.85
C GLN A 54 3.55 12.32 -2.57
N LEU A 55 4.21 11.23 -2.15
CA LEU A 55 5.64 11.24 -1.85
C LEU A 55 6.50 11.07 -3.10
N ASN A 56 5.99 10.34 -4.10
CA ASN A 56 6.71 10.09 -5.35
C ASN A 56 5.74 10.15 -6.53
N PRO A 57 5.46 11.35 -7.06
CA PRO A 57 4.50 11.51 -8.18
C PRO A 57 4.90 10.78 -9.45
N ALA A 58 6.19 10.45 -9.60
CA ALA A 58 6.68 9.78 -10.81
C ALA A 58 6.45 8.26 -10.77
N ASN A 59 5.84 7.74 -9.73
CA ASN A 59 5.62 6.29 -9.59
C ASN A 59 4.46 5.83 -10.48
N VAL A 60 4.79 5.42 -11.69
CA VAL A 60 3.80 4.99 -12.70
C VAL A 60 3.04 3.75 -12.24
N LYS A 61 3.73 2.83 -11.58
CA LYS A 61 3.10 1.60 -11.09
C LYS A 61 1.98 1.91 -10.09
N ALA A 62 2.25 2.77 -9.13
CA ALA A 62 1.26 3.16 -8.14
C ALA A 62 0.09 3.89 -8.80
N ALA A 63 0.38 4.76 -9.77
CA ALA A 63 -0.66 5.49 -10.48
C ALA A 63 -1.60 4.56 -11.23
N LYS A 64 -1.05 3.55 -11.90
CA LYS A 64 -1.86 2.57 -12.64
C LYS A 64 -2.74 1.75 -11.71
N ILE A 65 -2.17 1.26 -10.61
CA ILE A 65 -2.91 0.47 -9.65
C ILE A 65 -4.02 1.29 -9.02
N LEU A 66 -3.71 2.53 -8.64
CA LEU A 66 -4.68 3.43 -8.04
C LEU A 66 -5.85 3.70 -8.99
N GLU A 67 -5.56 3.92 -10.26
CA GLU A 67 -6.59 4.13 -11.27
C GLU A 67 -7.49 2.91 -11.38
N GLN A 68 -6.92 1.70 -11.42
CA GLN A 68 -7.69 0.47 -11.46
C GLN A 68 -8.57 0.31 -10.24
N LEU A 69 -8.07 0.63 -9.07
CA LEU A 69 -8.82 0.53 -7.83
C LEU A 69 -10.00 1.51 -7.80
N LYS A 70 -9.82 2.69 -8.36
CA LYS A 70 -10.87 3.71 -8.37
C LYS A 70 -11.97 3.42 -9.38
N THR A 71 -11.63 2.72 -10.47
CA THR A 71 -12.61 2.44 -11.53
C THR A 71 -13.41 1.17 -11.29
N ASN A 72 -12.99 0.33 -10.38
CA ASN A 72 -13.73 -0.91 -10.07
C ASN A 72 -14.73 -0.67 -8.96
#